data_bddaf1370e58a0ce2de7e108310eb20b
#
_entry.id   bddaf1370e58a0ce2de7e108310eb20b
#
_cell.length_a   1.000
_cell.length_b   1.000
_cell.length_c   1.000
_cell.angle_alpha   90.00
_cell.angle_beta   90.00
_cell.angle_gamma   90.00
#
_symmetry.space_group_name_H-M   'P 1'
#
loop_
_entity.id
_entity.type
_entity.pdbx_description
1 polymer ?
#
loop_
_entity_poly.entity_id
_entity_poly.type
_entity_poly.pdbx_seq_one_letter_code
_entity_poly.pdbx_strand_id
1 'polypeptide(L)'
;LVFIEGGTYTKGQVQDDVMHDWNNSPTKQHVMSFYIDETEVTNLMYMEYLDWLEFVFPTQEPRYRQIYEGALPDTLVWRSQLGYVEELTTNYLRHPAYAEYPVVGVNWLQAVQFAEWRTDRVNEFILEREAFVQKDVRYNEVETNSTFNTDAYLKRPETAYAGKMDSLVGKRGEEKRGDSIVKVYAG
;
A
#
# COMPACT_ATOMS: atom_id res chain seq x y z
N LEU A 1 5.68 10.66 2.12
CA LEU A 1 6.65 9.92 1.30
C LEU A 1 7.87 10.80 1.02
N VAL A 2 9.06 10.30 1.29
CA VAL A 2 10.34 10.94 1.01
C VAL A 2 11.01 10.23 -0.16
N PHE A 3 11.54 11.00 -1.10
CA PHE A 3 12.27 10.47 -2.24
C PHE A 3 13.69 10.09 -1.81
N ILE A 4 14.09 8.85 -2.12
CA ILE A 4 15.46 8.35 -1.92
C ILE A 4 16.09 8.17 -3.29
N GLU A 5 17.18 8.89 -3.52
CA GLU A 5 17.93 8.78 -4.76
C GLU A 5 18.65 7.43 -4.85
N GLY A 6 18.58 6.81 -6.02
CA GLY A 6 19.22 5.53 -6.28
C GLY A 6 20.74 5.66 -6.31
N GLY A 7 21.42 4.59 -5.96
CA GLY A 7 22.89 4.58 -5.92
C GLY A 7 23.47 3.18 -5.72
N THR A 8 24.78 3.14 -5.72
CA THR A 8 25.53 1.91 -5.44
C THR A 8 26.15 1.99 -4.05
N TYR A 9 25.87 1.01 -3.21
CA TYR A 9 26.48 0.88 -1.90
C TYR A 9 27.18 -0.45 -1.73
N THR A 10 28.08 -0.50 -0.76
CA THR A 10 28.78 -1.74 -0.41
C THR A 10 28.10 -2.35 0.81
N LYS A 11 27.58 -3.56 0.65
CA LYS A 11 27.00 -4.37 1.72
C LYS A 11 28.07 -5.37 2.18
N GLY A 12 28.13 -5.62 3.47
CA GLY A 12 29.04 -6.58 4.10
C GLY A 12 30.06 -5.91 5.00
N GLN A 13 30.50 -6.63 6.01
CA GLN A 13 31.36 -6.15 7.08
C GLN A 13 32.32 -7.27 7.48
N VAL A 14 33.50 -7.25 6.87
CA VAL A 14 34.53 -8.27 7.15
C VAL A 14 35.54 -7.80 8.21
N GLN A 15 35.81 -6.48 8.24
CA GLN A 15 36.85 -5.92 9.12
C GLN A 15 36.47 -5.93 10.61
N ASP A 16 35.18 -5.88 10.91
CA ASP A 16 34.64 -5.91 12.28
C ASP A 16 34.03 -7.27 12.64
N ASP A 17 34.35 -8.31 11.88
CA ASP A 17 33.89 -9.66 12.13
C ASP A 17 34.73 -10.28 13.25
N VAL A 18 34.17 -10.26 14.48
CA VAL A 18 34.82 -10.76 15.69
C VAL A 18 35.10 -12.27 15.64
N MET A 19 34.27 -13.01 14.90
CA MET A 19 34.38 -14.46 14.79
C MET A 19 35.32 -14.91 13.67
N HIS A 20 35.69 -14.00 12.78
CA HIS A 20 36.57 -14.26 11.63
C HIS A 20 36.09 -15.41 10.72
N ASP A 21 34.79 -15.59 10.63
CA ASP A 21 34.19 -16.66 9.76
C ASP A 21 34.02 -16.21 8.29
N TRP A 22 34.25 -14.92 8.00
CA TRP A 22 34.27 -14.31 6.66
C TRP A 22 33.01 -14.55 5.81
N ASN A 23 31.90 -14.85 6.47
CA ASN A 23 30.64 -15.16 5.80
C ASN A 23 29.91 -13.95 5.25
N ASN A 24 30.36 -12.73 5.60
CA ASN A 24 29.73 -11.47 5.20
C ASN A 24 30.71 -10.61 4.37
N SER A 25 31.22 -11.13 3.28
CA SER A 25 32.18 -10.44 2.40
C SER A 25 31.56 -9.19 1.75
N PRO A 26 32.34 -8.10 1.58
CA PRO A 26 31.88 -6.90 0.94
C PRO A 26 31.41 -7.13 -0.50
N THR A 27 30.16 -6.79 -0.79
CA THR A 27 29.58 -6.86 -2.12
C THR A 27 28.93 -5.53 -2.52
N LYS A 28 29.10 -5.13 -3.77
CA LYS A 28 28.47 -3.92 -4.28
C LYS A 28 27.05 -4.26 -4.77
N GLN A 29 26.07 -3.49 -4.30
CA GLN A 29 24.68 -3.57 -4.75
C GLN A 29 24.21 -2.22 -5.27
N HIS A 30 23.49 -2.23 -6.38
CA HIS A 30 22.82 -1.05 -6.91
C HIS A 30 21.34 -1.09 -6.56
N VAL A 31 20.84 0.02 -6.03
CA VAL A 31 19.41 0.22 -5.71
C VAL A 31 18.89 1.35 -6.58
N MET A 32 17.76 1.15 -7.23
CA MET A 32 17.07 2.20 -7.98
C MET A 32 16.44 3.21 -7.01
N SER A 33 16.16 4.42 -7.52
CA SER A 33 15.46 5.44 -6.75
C SER A 33 14.08 4.94 -6.34
N PHE A 34 13.66 5.26 -5.11
CA PHE A 34 12.35 4.86 -4.58
C PHE A 34 11.81 5.91 -3.63
N TYR A 35 10.53 5.76 -3.28
CA TYR A 35 9.89 6.54 -2.24
C TYR A 35 9.68 5.69 -1.00
N ILE A 36 9.90 6.26 0.16
CA ILE A 36 9.68 5.63 1.46
C ILE A 36 8.94 6.59 2.39
N ASP A 37 8.20 6.06 3.33
CA ASP A 37 7.65 6.87 4.40
C ASP A 37 8.74 7.34 5.36
N GLU A 38 8.58 8.55 5.86
CA GLU A 38 9.47 9.12 6.88
C GLU A 38 9.26 8.44 8.24
N THR A 39 8.05 7.97 8.48
CA THR A 39 7.65 7.30 9.71
C THR A 39 7.08 5.91 9.42
N GLU A 40 6.96 5.10 10.43
CA GLU A 40 6.25 3.82 10.36
C GLU A 40 4.77 4.05 10.03
N VAL A 41 4.13 3.05 9.40
CA VAL A 41 2.69 3.07 9.11
C VAL A 41 1.92 3.04 10.43
N THR A 42 1.04 4.02 10.62
CA THR A 42 0.24 4.14 11.85
C THR A 42 -1.00 3.25 11.82
N ASN A 43 -1.56 3.00 13.00
CA ASN A 43 -2.85 2.30 13.14
C ASN A 43 -3.95 3.00 12.34
N LEU A 44 -3.98 4.34 12.35
CA LEU A 44 -4.96 5.12 11.59
C LEU A 44 -4.86 4.84 10.09
N MET A 45 -3.65 4.91 9.53
CA MET A 45 -3.42 4.63 8.10
C MET A 45 -3.83 3.21 7.72
N TYR A 46 -3.54 2.25 8.60
CA TYR A 46 -3.92 0.86 8.34
C TYR A 46 -5.42 0.63 8.46
N MET A 47 -6.09 1.34 9.37
CA MET A 47 -7.56 1.31 9.47
C MET A 47 -8.23 1.91 8.24
N GLU A 48 -7.71 2.99 7.66
CA GLU A 48 -8.21 3.55 6.38
C GLU A 48 -8.17 2.49 5.26
N TYR A 49 -7.12 1.67 5.24
CA TYR A 49 -7.04 0.55 4.31
C TYR A 49 -8.11 -0.51 4.58
N LEU A 50 -8.33 -0.88 5.84
CA LEU A 50 -9.36 -1.85 6.22
C LEU A 50 -10.77 -1.35 5.90
N ASP A 51 -11.06 -0.08 6.17
CA ASP A 51 -12.35 0.56 5.86
C ASP A 51 -12.58 0.59 4.33
N TRP A 52 -11.53 0.88 3.55
CA TRP A 52 -11.60 0.81 2.10
C TRP A 52 -11.88 -0.62 1.62
N LEU A 53 -11.21 -1.63 2.20
CA LEU A 53 -11.48 -3.04 1.85
C LEU A 53 -12.92 -3.44 2.14
N GLU A 54 -13.46 -3.06 3.30
CA GLU A 54 -14.85 -3.36 3.66
C GLU A 54 -15.84 -2.66 2.73
N PHE A 55 -15.52 -1.45 2.30
CA PHE A 55 -16.33 -0.69 1.37
C PHE A 55 -16.37 -1.31 -0.03
N VAL A 56 -15.20 -1.68 -0.58
CA VAL A 56 -15.08 -2.25 -1.94
C VAL A 56 -15.47 -3.73 -1.97
N PHE A 57 -15.16 -4.47 -0.90
CA PHE A 57 -15.44 -5.89 -0.76
C PHE A 57 -16.33 -6.15 0.45
N PRO A 58 -17.65 -5.94 0.32
CA PRO A 58 -18.56 -6.04 1.45
C PRO A 58 -18.48 -7.39 2.14
N THR A 59 -18.25 -7.38 3.44
CA THR A 59 -18.06 -8.59 4.27
C THR A 59 -19.32 -9.45 4.40
N GLN A 60 -20.49 -8.90 4.04
CA GLN A 60 -21.75 -9.65 3.97
C GLN A 60 -21.73 -10.73 2.90
N GLU A 61 -20.93 -10.56 1.84
CA GLU A 61 -20.75 -11.58 0.81
C GLU A 61 -19.66 -12.59 1.23
N PRO A 62 -19.98 -13.90 1.32
CA PRO A 62 -19.02 -14.90 1.81
C PRO A 62 -17.71 -14.96 1.01
N ARG A 63 -17.75 -14.64 -0.29
CA ARG A 63 -16.59 -14.64 -1.18
C ARG A 63 -15.57 -13.56 -0.85
N TYR A 64 -16.02 -12.43 -0.26
CA TYR A 64 -15.14 -11.29 0.06
C TYR A 64 -14.70 -11.25 1.51
N ARG A 65 -15.41 -11.99 2.37
CA ARG A 65 -15.11 -12.02 3.80
C ARG A 65 -13.66 -12.42 4.10
N GLN A 66 -13.12 -13.37 3.35
CA GLN A 66 -11.74 -13.83 3.51
C GLN A 66 -10.70 -12.75 3.17
N ILE A 67 -11.03 -11.80 2.27
CA ILE A 67 -10.14 -10.69 1.91
C ILE A 67 -9.96 -9.78 3.12
N TYR A 68 -11.05 -9.38 3.75
CA TYR A 68 -11.01 -8.53 4.93
C TYR A 68 -10.38 -9.25 6.14
N GLU A 69 -10.78 -10.47 6.42
CA GLU A 69 -10.23 -11.28 7.51
C GLU A 69 -8.71 -11.51 7.32
N GLY A 70 -8.26 -11.72 6.09
CA GLY A 70 -6.84 -11.89 5.75
C GLY A 70 -6.01 -10.63 5.88
N ALA A 71 -6.64 -9.43 5.83
CA ALA A 71 -5.98 -8.15 6.01
C ALA A 71 -5.88 -7.71 7.48
N LEU A 72 -6.65 -8.34 8.38
CA LEU A 72 -6.63 -7.98 9.81
C LEU A 72 -5.29 -8.31 10.44
N PRO A 73 -4.67 -7.37 11.19
CA PRO A 73 -3.47 -7.65 11.97
C PRO A 73 -3.73 -8.69 13.07
N ASP A 74 -2.71 -9.49 13.37
CA ASP A 74 -2.76 -10.42 14.49
C ASP A 74 -2.64 -9.67 15.83
N THR A 75 -3.74 -9.54 16.52
CA THR A 75 -3.79 -8.86 17.83
C THR A 75 -3.20 -9.71 18.97
N LEU A 76 -3.02 -11.02 18.74
CA LEU A 76 -2.47 -11.94 19.75
C LEU A 76 -0.97 -11.73 19.99
N VAL A 77 -0.28 -10.97 19.15
CA VAL A 77 1.13 -10.60 19.35
C VAL A 77 1.38 -9.90 20.70
N TRP A 78 0.34 -9.28 21.26
CA TRP A 78 0.42 -8.64 22.58
C TRP A 78 0.32 -9.60 23.76
N ARG A 79 -0.10 -10.85 23.52
CA ARG A 79 -0.20 -11.84 24.61
C ARG A 79 1.18 -12.29 25.06
N SER A 80 1.47 -12.09 26.33
CA SER A 80 2.68 -12.57 27.01
C SER A 80 2.31 -13.58 28.09
N GLN A 81 3.13 -14.64 28.23
CA GLN A 81 2.96 -15.62 29.31
C GLN A 81 3.23 -15.01 30.71
N LEU A 82 3.97 -13.91 30.77
CA LEU A 82 4.46 -13.29 32.00
C LEU A 82 3.80 -11.94 32.32
N GLY A 83 2.90 -11.45 31.47
CA GLY A 83 2.28 -10.15 31.65
C GLY A 83 0.82 -10.13 31.23
N TYR A 84 -0.02 -9.42 32.00
CA TYR A 84 -1.40 -9.16 31.63
C TYR A 84 -1.44 -7.92 30.71
N VAL A 85 -1.63 -8.12 29.41
CA VAL A 85 -1.71 -7.07 28.39
C VAL A 85 -2.93 -7.25 27.49
N GLU A 86 -4.00 -7.84 28.03
CA GLU A 86 -5.22 -8.15 27.29
C GLU A 86 -5.91 -6.86 26.74
N GLU A 87 -5.74 -5.73 27.43
CA GLU A 87 -6.25 -4.44 26.96
C GLU A 87 -5.64 -4.01 25.61
N LEU A 88 -4.34 -4.27 25.40
CA LEU A 88 -3.69 -3.99 24.12
C LEU A 88 -4.17 -4.93 23.03
N THR A 89 -4.46 -6.17 23.35
CA THR A 89 -5.00 -7.14 22.38
C THR A 89 -6.33 -6.67 21.77
N THR A 90 -7.17 -6.03 22.55
CA THR A 90 -8.49 -5.55 22.12
C THR A 90 -8.48 -4.13 21.57
N ASN A 91 -7.68 -3.25 22.15
CA ASN A 91 -7.81 -1.81 21.95
C ASN A 91 -6.71 -1.20 21.08
N TYR A 92 -5.54 -1.81 20.98
CA TYR A 92 -4.38 -1.16 20.36
C TYR A 92 -4.63 -0.67 18.93
N LEU A 93 -5.26 -1.48 18.09
CA LEU A 93 -5.52 -1.11 16.70
C LEU A 93 -6.61 -0.03 16.58
N ARG A 94 -7.63 -0.07 17.43
CA ARG A 94 -8.89 0.67 17.20
C ARG A 94 -9.12 1.85 18.14
N HIS A 95 -8.40 1.92 19.25
CA HIS A 95 -8.62 2.99 20.21
C HIS A 95 -7.91 4.28 19.75
N PRO A 96 -8.59 5.45 19.78
CA PRO A 96 -8.04 6.73 19.30
C PRO A 96 -6.72 7.13 19.95
N ALA A 97 -6.45 6.72 21.19
CA ALA A 97 -5.19 7.02 21.87
C ALA A 97 -3.97 6.40 21.19
N TYR A 98 -4.16 5.34 20.41
CA TYR A 98 -3.10 4.64 19.67
C TYR A 98 -3.16 4.89 18.15
N ALA A 99 -4.00 5.83 17.69
CA ALA A 99 -4.19 6.09 16.27
C ALA A 99 -2.88 6.41 15.53
N GLU A 100 -2.02 7.22 16.15
CA GLU A 100 -0.73 7.65 15.61
C GLU A 100 0.44 6.70 15.97
N TYR A 101 0.16 5.59 16.66
CA TYR A 101 1.17 4.57 16.97
C TYR A 101 1.34 3.61 15.80
N PRO A 102 2.53 3.00 15.64
CA PRO A 102 2.78 2.08 14.53
C PRO A 102 1.86 0.86 14.57
N VAL A 103 1.40 0.41 13.42
CA VAL A 103 0.63 -0.83 13.33
C VAL A 103 1.51 -2.04 13.68
N VAL A 104 0.97 -2.96 14.48
CA VAL A 104 1.66 -4.15 14.97
C VAL A 104 0.84 -5.39 14.64
N GLY A 105 1.52 -6.52 14.43
CA GLY A 105 0.87 -7.80 14.13
C GLY A 105 0.57 -7.99 12.63
N VAL A 106 1.18 -7.21 11.75
CA VAL A 106 1.11 -7.39 10.29
C VAL A 106 2.22 -8.31 9.80
N ASN A 107 1.88 -9.23 8.93
CA ASN A 107 2.84 -10.08 8.24
C ASN A 107 3.34 -9.42 6.94
N TRP A 108 4.35 -10.03 6.32
CA TRP A 108 4.96 -9.50 5.10
C TRP A 108 3.96 -9.33 3.95
N LEU A 109 3.05 -10.29 3.75
CA LEU A 109 2.06 -10.23 2.67
C LEU A 109 1.06 -9.09 2.89
N GLN A 110 0.58 -8.91 4.13
CA GLN A 110 -0.29 -7.79 4.49
C GLN A 110 0.39 -6.44 4.28
N ALA A 111 1.68 -6.33 4.62
CA ALA A 111 2.45 -5.11 4.39
C ALA A 111 2.60 -4.80 2.89
N VAL A 112 2.86 -5.81 2.05
CA VAL A 112 2.92 -5.64 0.58
C VAL A 112 1.57 -5.21 0.02
N GLN A 113 0.48 -5.86 0.42
CA GLN A 113 -0.88 -5.51 -0.05
C GLN A 113 -1.28 -4.09 0.37
N PHE A 114 -0.91 -3.67 1.58
CA PHE A 114 -1.10 -2.28 2.01
C PHE A 114 -0.31 -1.30 1.13
N ALA A 115 0.95 -1.60 0.82
CA ALA A 115 1.79 -0.75 -0.01
C ALA A 115 1.25 -0.64 -1.45
N GLU A 116 0.79 -1.74 -2.04
CA GLU A 116 0.13 -1.77 -3.35
C GLU A 116 -1.15 -0.93 -3.35
N TRP A 117 -2.03 -1.15 -2.38
CA TRP A 117 -3.25 -0.36 -2.21
C TRP A 117 -2.95 1.14 -2.10
N ARG A 118 -1.97 1.50 -1.28
CA ARG A 118 -1.59 2.90 -1.10
C ARG A 118 -1.06 3.53 -2.38
N THR A 119 -0.23 2.80 -3.11
CA THR A 119 0.28 3.23 -4.42
C THR A 119 -0.87 3.49 -5.39
N ASP A 120 -1.84 2.59 -5.45
CA ASP A 120 -3.02 2.74 -6.28
C ASP A 120 -3.83 3.99 -5.90
N ARG A 121 -4.07 4.22 -4.61
CA ARG A 121 -4.84 5.41 -4.16
C ARG A 121 -4.10 6.71 -4.44
N VAL A 122 -2.79 6.77 -4.23
CA VAL A 122 -1.99 7.97 -4.53
C VAL A 122 -1.97 8.27 -6.02
N ASN A 123 -1.80 7.25 -6.86
CA ASN A 123 -1.77 7.42 -8.30
C ASN A 123 -3.14 7.83 -8.86
N GLU A 124 -4.22 7.24 -8.37
CA GLU A 124 -5.58 7.63 -8.70
C GLU A 124 -5.83 9.10 -8.34
N PHE A 125 -5.44 9.52 -7.14
CA PHE A 125 -5.54 10.92 -6.71
C PHE A 125 -4.75 11.89 -7.63
N ILE A 126 -3.56 11.49 -8.08
CA ILE A 126 -2.77 12.27 -9.04
C ILE A 126 -3.53 12.44 -10.35
N LEU A 127 -4.11 11.35 -10.87
CA LEU A 127 -4.89 11.38 -12.12
C LEU A 127 -6.15 12.24 -11.99
N GLU A 128 -6.83 12.19 -10.84
CA GLU A 128 -7.98 13.05 -10.55
C GLU A 128 -7.57 14.53 -10.49
N ARG A 129 -6.51 14.84 -9.75
CA ARG A 129 -5.98 16.21 -9.60
C ARG A 129 -5.57 16.82 -10.93
N GLU A 130 -4.99 16.03 -11.81
CA GLU A 130 -4.60 16.44 -13.16
C GLU A 130 -5.77 16.41 -14.15
N ALA A 131 -6.99 16.12 -13.71
CA ALA A 131 -8.21 16.03 -14.51
C ALA A 131 -8.15 15.01 -15.66
N PHE A 132 -7.33 13.96 -15.54
CA PHE A 132 -7.34 12.83 -16.47
C PHE A 132 -8.49 11.88 -16.19
N VAL A 133 -8.84 11.71 -14.94
CA VAL A 133 -9.97 10.94 -14.46
C VAL A 133 -10.93 11.90 -13.76
N GLN A 134 -12.23 11.70 -13.91
CA GLN A 134 -13.21 12.46 -13.16
C GLN A 134 -13.23 11.94 -11.73
N LYS A 135 -13.22 12.86 -10.77
CA LYS A 135 -13.48 12.49 -9.39
C LYS A 135 -14.88 11.90 -9.29
N ASP A 136 -14.93 10.62 -9.03
CA ASP A 136 -16.21 9.95 -9.04
C ASP A 136 -16.61 9.44 -7.66
N VAL A 137 -17.82 9.72 -7.32
CA VAL A 137 -18.55 9.16 -6.17
C VAL A 137 -18.81 7.65 -6.35
N ARG A 138 -18.17 7.04 -7.30
CA ARG A 138 -18.46 5.73 -7.87
C ARG A 138 -18.11 4.54 -7.05
N TYR A 139 -17.37 4.71 -5.99
CA TYR A 139 -17.24 3.63 -5.04
C TYR A 139 -18.60 3.14 -4.52
N ASN A 140 -19.66 3.93 -4.69
CA ASN A 140 -21.04 3.54 -4.32
C ASN A 140 -21.78 2.70 -5.38
N GLU A 141 -21.28 2.65 -6.63
CA GLU A 141 -21.97 1.97 -7.73
C GLU A 141 -21.12 0.91 -8.43
N VAL A 142 -19.86 0.76 -7.99
CA VAL A 142 -18.88 -0.05 -8.71
C VAL A 142 -18.93 -1.50 -8.27
N GLU A 143 -19.01 -2.39 -9.26
CA GLU A 143 -18.64 -3.79 -9.07
C GLU A 143 -17.20 -3.86 -8.56
N THR A 144 -16.97 -4.70 -7.57
CA THR A 144 -15.75 -4.84 -6.78
C THR A 144 -14.43 -5.00 -7.54
N ASN A 145 -14.47 -5.31 -8.83
CA ASN A 145 -13.29 -5.49 -9.68
C ASN A 145 -12.96 -4.29 -10.57
N SER A 146 -13.60 -3.15 -10.38
CA SER A 146 -13.36 -1.93 -11.17
C SER A 146 -12.64 -0.83 -10.42
N THR A 147 -11.88 -1.17 -9.38
CA THR A 147 -10.98 -0.25 -8.69
C THR A 147 -9.73 0.05 -9.52
N PHE A 148 -9.15 1.24 -9.33
CA PHE A 148 -7.91 1.61 -10.01
C PHE A 148 -6.77 0.65 -9.63
N ASN A 149 -6.03 0.24 -10.65
CA ASN A 149 -4.82 -0.56 -10.50
C ASN A 149 -3.66 0.06 -11.27
N THR A 150 -2.58 0.38 -10.57
CA THR A 150 -1.39 1.04 -11.11
C THR A 150 -0.68 0.18 -12.15
N ASP A 151 -0.51 -1.11 -11.91
CA ASP A 151 0.15 -2.03 -12.83
C ASP A 151 -0.60 -2.17 -14.15
N ALA A 152 -1.92 -2.23 -14.07
CA ALA A 152 -2.77 -2.23 -15.25
C ALA A 152 -2.63 -0.92 -16.03
N TYR A 153 -2.64 0.23 -15.33
CA TYR A 153 -2.46 1.54 -15.93
C TYR A 153 -1.11 1.69 -16.64
N LEU A 154 -0.01 1.24 -16.02
CA LEU A 154 1.32 1.32 -16.61
C LEU A 154 1.50 0.43 -17.84
N LYS A 155 0.80 -0.70 -17.89
CA LYS A 155 0.81 -1.60 -19.04
C LYS A 155 -0.08 -1.11 -20.17
N ARG A 156 -1.32 -0.74 -19.83
CA ARG A 156 -2.34 -0.24 -20.74
C ARG A 156 -3.32 0.66 -19.98
N PRO A 157 -3.23 1.98 -20.13
CA PRO A 157 -4.06 2.92 -19.37
C PRO A 157 -5.56 2.63 -19.43
N GLU A 158 -6.05 2.15 -20.57
CA GLU A 158 -7.46 1.80 -20.76
C GLU A 158 -7.95 0.66 -19.86
N THR A 159 -7.04 -0.15 -19.32
CA THR A 159 -7.37 -1.30 -18.46
C THR A 159 -7.34 -0.99 -16.96
N ALA A 160 -6.98 0.22 -16.57
CA ALA A 160 -6.76 0.61 -15.17
C ALA A 160 -7.96 0.39 -14.24
N TYR A 161 -9.17 0.47 -14.76
CA TYR A 161 -10.42 0.23 -14.05
C TYR A 161 -11.16 -0.99 -14.62
N ALA A 162 -10.46 -2.09 -14.79
CA ALA A 162 -11.01 -3.31 -15.42
C ALA A 162 -11.64 -3.04 -16.81
N GLY A 163 -11.03 -2.15 -17.61
CA GLY A 163 -11.50 -1.78 -18.94
C GLY A 163 -12.61 -0.71 -18.97
N LYS A 164 -12.96 -0.12 -17.84
CA LYS A 164 -13.97 0.94 -17.75
C LYS A 164 -13.38 2.36 -17.79
N MET A 165 -12.11 2.52 -18.14
CA MET A 165 -11.42 3.81 -18.16
C MET A 165 -12.11 4.85 -19.05
N ASP A 166 -12.69 4.44 -20.18
CA ASP A 166 -13.36 5.34 -21.12
C ASP A 166 -14.55 6.08 -20.51
N SER A 167 -15.26 5.46 -19.57
CA SER A 167 -16.36 6.11 -18.86
C SER A 167 -15.91 7.08 -17.78
N LEU A 168 -14.63 7.08 -17.44
CA LEU A 168 -14.02 7.82 -16.33
C LEU A 168 -13.10 8.94 -16.81
N VAL A 169 -12.90 9.07 -18.12
CA VAL A 169 -11.99 10.06 -18.68
C VAL A 169 -12.46 11.48 -18.34
N GLY A 170 -11.59 12.23 -17.68
CA GLY A 170 -11.78 13.65 -17.40
C GLY A 170 -11.46 14.53 -18.60
N LYS A 171 -11.78 15.83 -18.51
CA LYS A 171 -11.59 16.80 -19.60
C LYS A 171 -10.18 16.76 -20.21
N ARG A 172 -9.16 16.64 -19.39
CA ARG A 172 -7.77 16.59 -19.86
C ARG A 172 -7.40 15.27 -20.52
N GLY A 173 -8.06 14.20 -20.13
CA GLY A 173 -7.92 12.89 -20.77
C GLY A 173 -8.58 12.85 -22.15
N GLU A 174 -9.70 13.56 -22.34
CA GLU A 174 -10.34 13.73 -23.67
C GLU A 174 -9.46 14.50 -24.64
N GLU A 175 -8.81 15.58 -24.18
CA GLU A 175 -7.91 16.40 -24.99
C GLU A 175 -6.61 15.69 -25.39
N LYS A 176 -6.16 14.73 -24.59
CA LYS A 176 -4.86 14.03 -24.75
C LYS A 176 -4.99 12.57 -25.14
N ARG A 177 -6.14 12.13 -25.58
CA ARG A 177 -6.32 10.75 -26.06
C ARG A 177 -5.30 10.45 -27.15
N GLY A 178 -4.31 9.64 -26.83
CA GLY A 178 -3.34 9.04 -27.74
C GLY A 178 -1.87 9.40 -27.51
N ASP A 179 -1.53 10.52 -26.88
CA ASP A 179 -0.14 11.01 -26.92
C ASP A 179 0.60 11.15 -25.59
N SER A 180 -0.04 11.08 -24.44
CA SER A 180 0.68 11.20 -23.18
C SER A 180 0.03 10.46 -22.02
N ILE A 181 0.73 9.47 -21.52
CA ILE A 181 0.47 8.83 -20.23
C ILE A 181 0.91 9.78 -19.13
N VAL A 182 0.05 10.06 -18.15
CA VAL A 182 0.45 10.77 -16.94
C VAL A 182 1.45 9.91 -16.19
N LYS A 183 2.54 10.50 -15.80
CA LYS A 183 3.53 9.81 -14.96
C LYS A 183 2.94 9.55 -13.59
N VAL A 184 2.85 8.31 -13.22
CA VAL A 184 2.45 7.82 -11.90
C VAL A 184 3.61 7.07 -11.26
N TYR A 185 3.54 6.85 -9.95
CA TYR A 185 4.53 6.05 -9.26
C TYR A 185 4.37 4.57 -9.61
N ALA A 186 5.47 3.91 -9.94
CA ALA A 186 5.50 2.45 -9.98
C ALA A 186 5.56 1.93 -8.54
N GLY A 187 4.68 0.98 -8.23
CA GLY A 187 4.63 0.32 -6.93
C GLY A 187 5.78 -0.68 -6.71
#